data_44899f5b3b36e5cb57652a8a5f17d0cb
#
_entry.id   44899f5b3b36e5cb57652a8a5f17d0cb
#
_cell.length_a   1.000
_cell.length_b   1.000
_cell.length_c   1.000
_cell.angle_alpha   90.00
_cell.angle_beta   90.00
_cell.angle_gamma   90.00
#
_symmetry.space_group_name_H-M   'P 1'
#
loop_
_entity.id
_entity.type
_entity.pdbx_description
1 polymer ?
#
loop_
_entity_poly.entity_id
_entity_poly.type
_entity_poly.pdbx_seq_one_letter_code
_entity_poly.pdbx_strand_id
1 'polypeptide(L)'
;VPNNEKTSSENKLEYTAKCAIENYINSFDIYKLDLAANEVLSLAINTNLYLNDNQPWLLIKEKENLPLVEEIIYNVLESTRIIGLLLLPLLPELSSKINEQLGSTYQKEIPWKQQLRWGILISNSSLPEPSPIINKLEYE
;
A
#
# COMPACT_ATOMS: atom_id res chain seq x y z
N VAL A 1 -11.64 4.09 19.51
CA VAL A 1 -10.65 5.14 19.74
C VAL A 1 -9.27 4.55 19.65
N PRO A 2 -8.45 5.09 18.79
CA PRO A 2 -7.10 4.59 18.70
C PRO A 2 -6.32 4.89 19.97
N ASN A 3 -5.62 3.91 20.46
CA ASN A 3 -4.68 4.18 21.52
C ASN A 3 -3.36 4.64 20.91
N ASN A 4 -2.50 5.20 21.72
CA ASN A 4 -1.27 5.81 21.23
C ASN A 4 -0.32 4.80 20.56
N GLU A 5 -0.28 3.60 21.05
CA GLU A 5 0.61 2.58 20.52
C GLU A 5 0.18 2.14 19.12
N LYS A 6 -1.10 1.92 18.97
CA LYS A 6 -1.70 1.51 17.71
C LYS A 6 -1.53 2.60 16.65
N THR A 7 -1.82 3.82 17.03
CA THR A 7 -1.67 4.98 16.17
C THR A 7 -0.21 5.16 15.72
N SER A 8 0.72 4.85 16.61
CA SER A 8 2.14 4.98 16.30
C SER A 8 2.56 4.04 15.16
N SER A 9 2.11 2.78 15.19
CA SER A 9 2.41 1.82 14.11
C SER A 9 1.81 2.24 12.79
N GLU A 10 0.55 2.67 12.81
CA GLU A 10 -0.14 3.14 11.62
C GLU A 10 0.55 4.35 11.03
N ASN A 11 0.89 5.31 11.89
CA ASN A 11 1.54 6.53 11.46
C ASN A 11 2.90 6.27 10.82
N LYS A 12 3.58 5.23 11.26
CA LYS A 12 4.88 4.89 10.69
C LYS A 12 4.77 4.51 9.22
N LEU A 13 3.86 3.62 8.86
CA LEU A 13 3.70 3.22 7.47
C LEU A 13 3.08 4.34 6.64
N GLU A 14 2.11 5.04 7.18
CA GLU A 14 1.51 6.20 6.52
C GLU A 14 2.56 7.27 6.24
N TYR A 15 3.41 7.56 7.22
CA TYR A 15 4.48 8.53 7.06
C TYR A 15 5.47 8.08 5.99
N THR A 16 5.84 6.81 6.00
CA THR A 16 6.73 6.24 4.99
C THR A 16 6.14 6.41 3.60
N ALA A 17 4.84 6.14 3.45
CA ALA A 17 4.16 6.31 2.18
C ALA A 17 4.15 7.76 1.73
N LYS A 18 3.89 8.70 2.64
CA LYS A 18 3.90 10.13 2.31
C LYS A 18 5.26 10.59 1.82
N CYS A 19 6.32 10.16 2.50
CA CYS A 19 7.68 10.50 2.08
C CYS A 19 8.00 9.92 0.70
N ALA A 20 7.61 8.68 0.45
CA ALA A 20 7.82 8.05 -0.84
C ALA A 20 7.10 8.80 -1.95
N ILE A 21 5.86 9.23 -1.70
CA ILE A 21 5.09 9.99 -2.68
C ILE A 21 5.77 11.31 -3.00
N GLU A 22 6.21 12.05 -1.99
CA GLU A 22 6.89 13.32 -2.20
C GLU A 22 8.16 13.16 -3.01
N ASN A 23 8.99 12.19 -2.63
CA ASN A 23 10.24 11.93 -3.32
C ASN A 23 10.00 11.46 -4.75
N TYR A 24 8.96 10.66 -4.95
CA TYR A 24 8.57 10.19 -6.27
C TYR A 24 8.19 11.35 -7.17
N ILE A 25 7.32 12.24 -6.68
CA ILE A 25 6.87 13.39 -7.46
C ILE A 25 8.04 14.31 -7.79
N ASN A 26 8.92 14.56 -6.82
CA ASN A 26 10.11 15.38 -7.04
C ASN A 26 11.02 14.76 -8.09
N SER A 27 11.17 13.44 -8.07
CA SER A 27 11.99 12.74 -9.06
C SER A 27 11.43 12.86 -10.46
N PHE A 28 10.11 12.80 -10.60
CA PHE A 28 9.46 13.00 -11.90
C PHE A 28 9.64 14.41 -12.40
N ASP A 29 9.54 15.39 -11.52
CA ASP A 29 9.66 16.80 -11.89
C ASP A 29 11.04 17.14 -12.47
N ILE A 30 12.08 16.38 -12.09
CA ILE A 30 13.42 16.56 -12.63
C ILE A 30 13.80 15.44 -13.62
N TYR A 31 12.82 14.70 -14.09
CA TYR A 31 12.99 13.64 -15.11
C TYR A 31 13.92 12.51 -14.66
N LYS A 32 13.98 12.21 -13.38
CA LYS A 32 14.78 11.12 -12.83
C LYS A 32 13.90 9.89 -12.56
N LEU A 33 13.54 9.19 -13.63
CA LEU A 33 12.62 8.04 -13.53
C LEU A 33 13.20 6.88 -12.71
N ASP A 34 14.51 6.72 -12.73
CA ASP A 34 15.20 5.70 -11.95
C ASP A 34 15.03 5.96 -10.44
N LEU A 35 15.12 7.23 -10.03
CA LEU A 35 14.89 7.59 -8.64
C LEU A 35 13.43 7.39 -8.25
N ALA A 36 12.51 7.74 -9.15
CA ALA A 36 11.09 7.50 -8.91
C ALA A 36 10.80 6.01 -8.71
N ALA A 37 11.35 5.17 -9.57
CA ALA A 37 11.18 3.72 -9.45
C ALA A 37 11.75 3.19 -8.14
N ASN A 38 12.89 3.72 -7.70
CA ASN A 38 13.49 3.33 -6.43
C ASN A 38 12.61 3.70 -5.24
N GLU A 39 11.87 4.82 -5.30
CA GLU A 39 10.95 5.18 -4.23
C GLU A 39 9.79 4.18 -4.13
N VAL A 40 9.28 3.71 -5.27
CA VAL A 40 8.23 2.70 -5.27
C VAL A 40 8.76 1.40 -4.67
N LEU A 41 9.95 0.98 -5.07
CA LEU A 41 10.57 -0.23 -4.53
C LEU A 41 10.80 -0.11 -3.03
N SER A 42 11.28 1.04 -2.57
CA SER A 42 11.51 1.30 -1.16
C SER A 42 10.22 1.19 -0.37
N LEU A 43 9.13 1.76 -0.88
CA LEU A 43 7.83 1.66 -0.21
C LEU A 43 7.35 0.21 -0.16
N ALA A 44 7.55 -0.55 -1.23
CA ALA A 44 7.18 -1.96 -1.25
C ALA A 44 7.97 -2.75 -0.21
N ILE A 45 9.26 -2.51 -0.11
CA ILE A 45 10.10 -3.17 0.89
C ILE A 45 9.65 -2.81 2.30
N ASN A 46 9.38 -1.54 2.56
CA ASN A 46 8.94 -1.09 3.89
C ASN A 46 7.57 -1.65 4.24
N THR A 47 6.67 -1.78 3.28
CA THR A 47 5.36 -2.39 3.49
C THR A 47 5.53 -3.86 3.89
N ASN A 48 6.42 -4.56 3.21
CA ASN A 48 6.69 -5.97 3.51
C ASN A 48 7.33 -6.13 4.90
N LEU A 49 8.25 -5.24 5.26
CA LEU A 49 8.83 -5.24 6.61
C LEU A 49 7.77 -4.98 7.68
N TYR A 50 6.88 -4.04 7.43
CA TYR A 50 5.79 -3.75 8.35
C TYR A 50 4.91 -4.99 8.56
N LEU A 51 4.57 -5.68 7.48
CA LEU A 51 3.77 -6.90 7.57
C LEU A 51 4.50 -7.98 8.37
N ASN A 52 5.78 -8.19 8.09
CA ASN A 52 6.56 -9.21 8.79
C ASN A 52 6.78 -8.89 10.25
N ASP A 53 6.97 -7.61 10.59
CA ASP A 53 7.18 -7.20 11.97
C ASP A 53 5.93 -7.36 12.81
N ASN A 54 4.75 -7.15 12.23
CA ASN A 54 3.49 -7.23 12.94
C ASN A 54 2.88 -8.63 12.98
N GLN A 55 3.27 -9.49 12.05
CA GLN A 55 2.87 -10.90 12.02
C GLN A 55 1.38 -11.14 12.27
N PRO A 56 0.49 -10.60 11.40
CA PRO A 56 -0.95 -10.74 11.64
C PRO A 56 -1.43 -12.20 11.66
N TRP A 57 -0.72 -13.08 10.94
CA TRP A 57 -1.06 -14.51 10.93
C TRP A 57 -0.89 -15.18 12.30
N LEU A 58 -0.05 -14.62 13.18
CA LEU A 58 0.07 -15.09 14.55
C LEU A 58 -0.96 -14.42 15.45
N LEU A 59 -1.21 -13.14 15.24
CA LEU A 59 -2.16 -12.38 16.05
C LEU A 59 -3.60 -12.86 15.88
N ILE A 60 -3.94 -13.34 14.68
CA ILE A 60 -5.31 -13.75 14.38
C ILE A 60 -5.76 -14.97 15.17
N LYS A 61 -4.82 -15.71 15.78
CA LYS A 61 -5.14 -16.88 16.58
C LYS A 61 -5.92 -16.53 17.84
N GLU A 62 -5.87 -15.29 18.28
CA GLU A 62 -6.62 -14.82 19.43
C GLU A 62 -7.64 -13.78 18.99
N LYS A 63 -8.90 -13.96 19.40
CA LYS A 63 -9.99 -13.08 18.98
C LYS A 63 -9.82 -11.64 19.45
N GLU A 64 -9.19 -11.43 20.58
CA GLU A 64 -8.97 -10.08 21.11
C GLU A 64 -8.03 -9.26 20.23
N ASN A 65 -7.24 -9.91 19.40
CA ASN A 65 -6.34 -9.24 18.46
C ASN A 65 -6.98 -8.89 17.13
N LEU A 66 -8.23 -9.29 16.91
CA LEU A 66 -8.88 -9.11 15.61
C LEU A 66 -8.91 -7.64 15.13
N PRO A 67 -9.26 -6.65 15.98
CA PRO A 67 -9.20 -5.26 15.52
C PRO A 67 -7.79 -4.82 15.10
N LEU A 68 -6.77 -5.29 15.81
CA LEU A 68 -5.39 -4.98 15.46
C LEU A 68 -5.00 -5.62 14.14
N VAL A 69 -5.40 -6.88 13.92
CA VAL A 69 -5.15 -7.58 12.66
C VAL A 69 -5.81 -6.83 11.50
N GLU A 70 -7.05 -6.39 11.68
CA GLU A 70 -7.76 -5.64 10.65
C GLU A 70 -7.03 -4.36 10.28
N GLU A 71 -6.48 -3.65 11.26
CA GLU A 71 -5.72 -2.44 11.00
C GLU A 71 -4.41 -2.71 10.27
N ILE A 72 -3.70 -3.76 10.67
CA ILE A 72 -2.46 -4.13 10.01
C ILE A 72 -2.74 -4.44 8.54
N ILE A 73 -3.77 -5.23 8.28
CA ILE A 73 -4.15 -5.59 6.92
C ILE A 73 -4.57 -4.35 6.13
N TYR A 74 -5.39 -3.47 6.75
CA TYR A 74 -5.79 -2.24 6.08
C TYR A 74 -4.58 -1.39 5.68
N ASN A 75 -3.63 -1.23 6.59
CA ASN A 75 -2.44 -0.43 6.32
C ASN A 75 -1.60 -1.01 5.19
N VAL A 76 -1.48 -2.34 5.14
CA VAL A 76 -0.77 -3.01 4.06
C VAL A 76 -1.50 -2.83 2.73
N LEU A 77 -2.82 -2.99 2.72
CA LEU A 77 -3.63 -2.82 1.51
C LEU A 77 -3.60 -1.38 1.01
N GLU A 78 -3.68 -0.43 1.92
CA GLU A 78 -3.64 0.99 1.55
C GLU A 78 -2.27 1.36 0.97
N SER A 79 -1.20 0.89 1.58
CA SER A 79 0.14 1.09 1.04
C SER A 79 0.28 0.45 -0.35
N THR A 80 -0.28 -0.75 -0.53
CA THR A 80 -0.27 -1.45 -1.81
C THR A 80 -1.05 -0.66 -2.87
N ARG A 81 -2.17 -0.07 -2.49
CA ARG A 81 -2.94 0.79 -3.40
C ARG A 81 -2.09 1.96 -3.88
N ILE A 82 -1.38 2.59 -2.98
CA ILE A 82 -0.50 3.71 -3.33
C ILE A 82 0.63 3.24 -4.23
N ILE A 83 1.23 2.09 -3.94
CA ILE A 83 2.26 1.50 -4.80
C ILE A 83 1.71 1.30 -6.22
N GLY A 84 0.50 0.76 -6.33
CA GLY A 84 -0.15 0.57 -7.62
C GLY A 84 -0.32 1.88 -8.39
N LEU A 85 -0.74 2.95 -7.70
CA LEU A 85 -0.89 4.26 -8.32
C LEU A 85 0.44 4.84 -8.78
N LEU A 86 1.49 4.69 -7.97
CA LEU A 86 2.82 5.17 -8.34
C LEU A 86 3.40 4.38 -9.52
N LEU A 87 3.01 3.12 -9.67
CA LEU A 87 3.44 2.31 -10.79
C LEU A 87 2.73 2.64 -12.10
N LEU A 88 1.60 3.31 -12.04
CA LEU A 88 0.79 3.56 -13.24
C LEU A 88 1.59 4.22 -14.37
N PRO A 89 2.35 5.30 -14.13
CA PRO A 89 3.15 5.89 -15.20
C PRO A 89 4.37 5.06 -15.62
N LEU A 90 4.85 4.18 -14.76
CA LEU A 90 6.07 3.40 -15.00
C LEU A 90 5.78 2.04 -15.60
N LEU A 91 4.83 1.31 -15.01
CA LEU A 91 4.48 -0.06 -15.40
C LEU A 91 2.95 -0.20 -15.36
N PRO A 92 2.25 0.31 -16.37
CA PRO A 92 0.80 0.36 -16.33
C PRO A 92 0.11 -1.00 -16.25
N GLU A 93 0.71 -2.04 -16.83
CA GLU A 93 0.12 -3.38 -16.74
C GLU A 93 0.15 -3.92 -15.32
N LEU A 94 1.28 -3.77 -14.64
CA LEU A 94 1.39 -4.21 -13.25
C LEU A 94 0.49 -3.39 -12.36
N SER A 95 0.42 -2.08 -12.59
CA SER A 95 -0.48 -1.19 -11.87
C SER A 95 -1.93 -1.65 -12.01
N SER A 96 -2.34 -1.98 -13.22
CA SER A 96 -3.71 -2.46 -13.49
C SER A 96 -4.01 -3.75 -12.74
N LYS A 97 -3.06 -4.67 -12.70
CA LYS A 97 -3.25 -5.95 -12.00
C LYS A 97 -3.37 -5.75 -10.49
N ILE A 98 -2.55 -4.87 -9.93
CA ILE A 98 -2.65 -4.53 -8.51
C ILE A 98 -4.02 -3.92 -8.22
N ASN A 99 -4.47 -2.99 -9.06
CA ASN A 99 -5.76 -2.36 -8.90
C ASN A 99 -6.90 -3.39 -8.91
N GLU A 100 -6.85 -4.34 -9.83
CA GLU A 100 -7.85 -5.41 -9.88
C GLU A 100 -7.87 -6.23 -8.59
N GLN A 101 -6.69 -6.56 -8.06
CA GLN A 101 -6.59 -7.33 -6.82
C GLN A 101 -7.16 -6.58 -5.62
N LEU A 102 -7.16 -5.25 -5.67
CA LEU A 102 -7.70 -4.41 -4.61
C LEU A 102 -9.19 -4.08 -4.80
N GLY A 103 -9.83 -4.63 -5.84
CA GLY A 103 -11.23 -4.38 -6.10
C GLY A 103 -11.49 -3.17 -6.96
N SER A 104 -10.56 -2.84 -7.84
CA SER A 104 -10.69 -1.72 -8.80
C SER A 104 -10.91 -0.39 -8.11
N THR A 105 -9.96 -0.02 -7.27
CA THR A 105 -10.03 1.19 -6.45
C THR A 105 -9.67 2.47 -7.20
N TYR A 106 -8.99 2.35 -8.35
CA TYR A 106 -8.58 3.52 -9.12
C TYR A 106 -9.76 4.11 -9.88
N GLN A 107 -9.94 5.42 -9.76
CA GLN A 107 -11.03 6.14 -10.43
C GLN A 107 -10.43 7.09 -11.46
N LYS A 108 -10.75 6.85 -12.72
CA LYS A 108 -10.22 7.65 -13.83
C LYS A 108 -10.71 9.10 -13.82
N GLU A 109 -11.88 9.34 -13.24
CA GLU A 109 -12.49 10.67 -13.17
C GLU A 109 -11.82 11.59 -12.16
N ILE A 110 -11.06 11.03 -11.23
CA ILE A 110 -10.39 11.79 -10.19
C ILE A 110 -8.92 11.94 -10.55
N PRO A 111 -8.34 13.14 -10.44
CA PRO A 111 -6.93 13.32 -10.73
C PRO A 111 -6.05 12.36 -9.96
N TRP A 112 -5.06 11.82 -10.65
CA TRP A 112 -4.16 10.82 -10.11
C TRP A 112 -3.53 11.23 -8.77
N LYS A 113 -3.05 12.48 -8.68
CA LYS A 113 -2.41 12.96 -7.45
C LYS A 113 -3.36 13.00 -6.26
N GLN A 114 -4.63 13.25 -6.51
CA GLN A 114 -5.61 13.29 -5.42
C GLN A 114 -5.87 11.90 -4.83
N GLN A 115 -5.63 10.86 -5.60
CA GLN A 115 -5.83 9.50 -5.14
C GLN A 115 -4.64 8.97 -4.35
N LEU A 116 -3.53 9.70 -4.32
CA LEU A 116 -2.35 9.30 -3.55
C LEU A 116 -2.46 9.58 -2.06
N ARG A 117 -3.59 10.08 -1.58
CA ARG A 117 -3.79 10.31 -0.15
C ARG A 117 -3.97 9.00 0.58
N TRP A 118 -3.42 8.94 1.78
CA TRP A 118 -3.65 7.80 2.67
C TRP A 118 -5.10 7.81 3.16
N GLY A 119 -5.69 6.62 3.27
CA GLY A 119 -7.00 6.47 3.88
C GLY A 119 -8.17 6.45 2.93
N ILE A 120 -7.92 6.32 1.63
CA ILE A 120 -9.00 6.31 0.63
C ILE A 120 -9.64 4.93 0.53
N LEU A 121 -8.88 3.86 0.77
CA LEU A 121 -9.41 2.50 0.66
C LEU A 121 -10.55 2.30 1.65
N ILE A 122 -11.65 1.74 1.16
CA ILE A 122 -12.82 1.47 2.02
C ILE A 122 -12.56 0.17 2.78
N SER A 123 -12.52 0.26 4.11
CA SER A 123 -12.07 -0.85 4.95
C SER A 123 -12.97 -2.08 4.93
N ASN A 124 -14.24 -1.92 4.55
CA ASN A 124 -15.19 -3.04 4.50
C ASN A 124 -15.46 -3.52 3.08
N SER A 125 -14.65 -3.12 2.12
CA SER A 125 -14.80 -3.56 0.75
C SER A 125 -14.49 -5.04 0.60
N SER A 126 -15.28 -5.73 -0.22
CA SER A 126 -14.95 -7.09 -0.62
C SER A 126 -13.77 -7.06 -1.59
N LEU A 127 -12.80 -7.91 -1.36
CA LEU A 127 -11.69 -8.06 -2.26
C LEU A 127 -11.91 -9.26 -3.16
N PRO A 128 -11.45 -9.22 -4.42
CA PRO A 128 -11.48 -10.41 -5.27
C PRO A 128 -10.55 -11.49 -4.71
N GLU A 129 -10.73 -12.71 -5.20
CA GLU A 129 -9.85 -13.79 -4.77
C GLU A 129 -8.40 -13.49 -5.15
N PRO A 130 -7.43 -13.90 -4.31
CA PRO A 130 -6.03 -13.69 -4.64
C PRO A 130 -5.68 -14.35 -5.96
N SER A 131 -4.86 -13.68 -6.75
CA SER A 131 -4.41 -14.20 -8.03
C SER A 131 -2.94 -14.57 -7.98
N PRO A 132 -2.47 -15.41 -8.92
CA PRO A 132 -1.05 -15.79 -8.97
C PRO A 132 -0.08 -14.63 -9.10
N ILE A 133 -0.52 -13.46 -9.53
CA ILE A 133 0.37 -12.31 -9.69
C ILE A 133 0.96 -11.87 -8.33
N ILE A 134 0.15 -11.92 -7.28
CA ILE A 134 0.60 -11.57 -5.94
C ILE A 134 1.61 -12.60 -5.45
N ASN A 135 1.34 -13.88 -5.69
CA ASN A 135 2.26 -14.95 -5.30
C ASN A 135 3.61 -14.80 -6.00
N LYS A 136 3.61 -14.42 -7.27
CA LYS A 136 4.85 -14.19 -7.99
C LYS A 136 5.66 -13.05 -7.38
N LEU A 137 5.01 -11.98 -6.99
CA LEU A 137 5.69 -10.85 -6.37
C LEU A 137 6.30 -11.23 -5.02
N GLU A 138 5.66 -12.13 -4.29
CA GLU A 138 6.18 -12.60 -3.00
C GLU A 138 7.41 -13.48 -3.16
N TYR A 139 7.49 -14.26 -4.24
CA TYR A 139 8.60 -15.18 -4.46
C TYR A 139 9.76 -14.57 -5.22
N GLU A 140 9.54 -13.46 -5.84
CA GLU A 140 10.57 -12.74 -6.56
C GLU A 140 11.13 -11.60 -5.74
#